data_091ee78a4e0cc9b52c30b4391e8ca3c4
#
_entry.id   091ee78a4e0cc9b52c30b4391e8ca3c4
#
_cell.length_a   1.000
_cell.length_b   1.000
_cell.length_c   1.000
_cell.angle_alpha   90.00
_cell.angle_beta   90.00
_cell.angle_gamma   90.00
#
_symmetry.space_group_name_H-M   'P 1'
#
loop_
_entity.id
_entity.type
_entity.pdbx_description
1 polymer ?
#
loop_
_entity_poly.entity_id
_entity_poly.type
_entity_poly.pdbx_seq_one_letter_code
_entity_poly.pdbx_strand_id
1 'polypeptide(L)'
;MSLLSDARNILSKDPAARSLVEVVLLYPGFKILVYHRVAHWLYQRRRFFLARWVSQRGRRKTGIEIHPGAKIGSGLFIDHGMGIVIGETTEIGDNCTIYHQVTLGGTGKDTGKRHPTIGDNVLIGAGASVLGPVLIGSNTRIAAGSVVLTCLPERVTAAGVPAHIVSVDGERVRPSDDLDQRNIPDLLARRLREIDSRLQALEGDKTDSGN
;
A
#
# COMPACT_ATOMS: atom_id res chain seq x y z
N MET A 1 19.79 1.80 -9.52
CA MET A 1 18.80 0.74 -9.32
C MET A 1 18.67 -0.08 -10.60
N SER A 2 18.80 -1.37 -10.52
CA SER A 2 18.79 -2.24 -11.70
C SER A 2 17.40 -2.82 -11.91
N LEU A 3 16.83 -2.70 -13.13
CA LEU A 3 15.60 -3.38 -13.53
C LEU A 3 15.67 -4.90 -13.29
N LEU A 4 16.88 -5.46 -13.38
CA LEU A 4 17.11 -6.88 -13.14
C LEU A 4 16.89 -7.24 -11.65
N SER A 5 17.24 -6.35 -10.73
CA SER A 5 16.98 -6.58 -9.29
C SER A 5 15.48 -6.58 -8.98
N ASP A 6 14.72 -5.68 -9.64
CA ASP A 6 13.26 -5.65 -9.46
C ASP A 6 12.61 -6.93 -10.01
N ALA A 7 13.04 -7.40 -11.19
CA ALA A 7 12.52 -8.65 -11.75
C ALA A 7 12.84 -9.87 -10.86
N ARG A 8 14.04 -9.92 -10.27
CA ARG A 8 14.41 -10.99 -9.32
C ARG A 8 13.60 -10.92 -8.03
N ASN A 9 13.34 -9.71 -7.53
CA ASN A 9 12.51 -9.53 -6.34
C ASN A 9 11.07 -10.01 -6.59
N ILE A 10 10.49 -9.70 -7.76
CA ILE A 10 9.17 -10.21 -8.14
C ILE A 10 9.17 -11.74 -8.19
N LEU A 11 10.17 -12.33 -8.86
CA LEU A 11 10.30 -13.79 -8.97
C LEU A 11 10.42 -14.48 -7.60
N SER A 12 11.07 -13.83 -6.62
CA SER A 12 11.22 -14.38 -5.27
C SER A 12 9.98 -14.24 -4.39
N LYS A 13 9.13 -13.24 -4.66
CA LYS A 13 7.93 -12.93 -3.85
C LYS A 13 6.65 -13.59 -4.36
N ASP A 14 6.54 -13.79 -5.68
CA ASP A 14 5.35 -14.38 -6.28
C ASP A 14 5.53 -15.90 -6.49
N PRO A 15 4.80 -16.74 -5.74
CA PRO A 15 4.86 -18.18 -5.91
C PRO A 15 4.42 -18.68 -7.30
N ALA A 16 3.65 -17.86 -8.04
CA ALA A 16 3.19 -18.20 -9.40
C ALA A 16 4.23 -17.91 -10.48
N ALA A 17 5.24 -17.08 -10.18
CA ALA A 17 6.28 -16.72 -11.13
C ALA A 17 7.27 -17.87 -11.35
N ARG A 18 7.42 -18.31 -12.61
CA ARG A 18 8.25 -19.47 -12.96
C ARG A 18 9.63 -19.12 -13.51
N SER A 19 9.78 -17.93 -14.09
CA SER A 19 11.04 -17.50 -14.69
C SER A 19 11.16 -15.97 -14.77
N LEU A 20 12.41 -15.50 -14.85
CA LEU A 20 12.69 -14.06 -15.10
C LEU A 20 12.10 -13.57 -16.43
N VAL A 21 12.11 -14.43 -17.46
CA VAL A 21 11.55 -14.09 -18.77
C VAL A 21 10.05 -13.85 -18.66
N GLU A 22 9.34 -14.71 -17.92
CA GLU A 22 7.91 -14.55 -17.64
C GLU A 22 7.62 -13.24 -16.93
N VAL A 23 8.38 -12.92 -15.86
CA VAL A 23 8.24 -11.66 -15.10
C VAL A 23 8.43 -10.44 -16.01
N VAL A 24 9.49 -10.44 -16.81
CA VAL A 24 9.80 -9.29 -17.69
C VAL A 24 8.76 -9.11 -18.79
N LEU A 25 8.29 -10.18 -19.38
CA LEU A 25 7.40 -10.13 -20.54
C LEU A 25 5.91 -10.07 -20.19
N LEU A 26 5.48 -10.64 -19.07
CA LEU A 26 4.06 -10.81 -18.77
C LEU A 26 3.56 -10.01 -17.58
N TYR A 27 4.41 -9.75 -16.56
CA TYR A 27 3.97 -9.10 -15.33
C TYR A 27 3.68 -7.60 -15.52
N PRO A 28 2.45 -7.15 -15.28
CA PRO A 28 2.08 -5.74 -15.42
C PRO A 28 2.83 -4.86 -14.42
N GLY A 29 3.06 -5.36 -13.20
CA GLY A 29 3.81 -4.66 -12.16
C GLY A 29 5.25 -4.35 -12.58
N PHE A 30 5.95 -5.30 -13.21
CA PHE A 30 7.28 -5.03 -13.77
C PHE A 30 7.24 -4.03 -14.92
N LYS A 31 6.31 -4.21 -15.85
CA LYS A 31 6.18 -3.32 -17.02
C LYS A 31 5.94 -1.86 -16.60
N ILE A 32 5.05 -1.62 -15.64
CA ILE A 32 4.77 -0.26 -15.19
C ILE A 32 5.98 0.41 -14.53
N LEU A 33 6.82 -0.35 -13.81
CA LEU A 33 8.06 0.19 -13.23
C LEU A 33 9.04 0.64 -14.32
N VAL A 34 9.13 -0.10 -15.44
CA VAL A 34 9.93 0.33 -16.61
C VAL A 34 9.40 1.63 -17.18
N TYR A 35 8.08 1.72 -17.43
CA TYR A 35 7.44 2.95 -17.90
C TYR A 35 7.65 4.12 -16.94
N HIS A 36 7.50 3.87 -15.64
CA HIS A 36 7.68 4.90 -14.63
C HIS A 36 9.11 5.44 -14.61
N ARG A 37 10.13 4.60 -14.66
CA ARG A 37 11.54 5.05 -14.67
C ARG A 37 11.85 5.98 -15.84
N VAL A 38 11.36 5.64 -17.04
CA VAL A 38 11.51 6.51 -18.22
C VAL A 38 10.74 7.81 -18.03
N ALA A 39 9.50 7.74 -17.55
CA ALA A 39 8.66 8.91 -17.32
C ALA A 39 9.25 9.83 -16.23
N HIS A 40 9.75 9.26 -15.13
CA HIS A 40 10.39 10.00 -14.05
C HIS A 40 11.69 10.69 -14.50
N TRP A 41 12.51 10.02 -15.28
CA TRP A 41 13.71 10.62 -15.89
C TRP A 41 13.38 11.81 -16.79
N LEU A 42 12.33 11.73 -17.62
CA LEU A 42 11.84 12.85 -18.42
C LEU A 42 11.29 13.98 -17.54
N TYR A 43 10.56 13.64 -16.47
CA TYR A 43 10.01 14.59 -15.51
C TYR A 43 11.11 15.40 -14.81
N GLN A 44 12.17 14.75 -14.34
CA GLN A 44 13.33 15.41 -13.73
C GLN A 44 14.03 16.36 -14.69
N ARG A 45 13.95 16.12 -16.04
CA ARG A 45 14.44 17.01 -17.08
C ARG A 45 13.44 18.06 -17.52
N ARG A 46 12.36 18.27 -16.76
CA ARG A 46 11.29 19.23 -17.05
C ARG A 46 10.57 18.99 -18.40
N ARG A 47 10.65 17.77 -18.93
CA ARG A 47 9.92 17.36 -20.14
C ARG A 47 8.54 16.81 -19.76
N PHE A 48 7.73 17.63 -19.08
CA PHE A 48 6.49 17.22 -18.42
C PHE A 48 5.48 16.58 -19.37
N PHE A 49 5.30 17.11 -20.56
CA PHE A 49 4.38 16.54 -21.55
C PHE A 49 4.80 15.12 -21.94
N LEU A 50 6.09 14.91 -22.30
CA LEU A 50 6.60 13.59 -22.67
C LEU A 50 6.57 12.61 -21.49
N ALA A 51 6.90 13.07 -20.30
CA ALA A 51 6.80 12.28 -19.08
C ALA A 51 5.36 11.78 -18.86
N ARG A 52 4.38 12.67 -18.99
CA ARG A 52 2.96 12.32 -18.85
C ARG A 52 2.50 11.37 -19.97
N TRP A 53 2.94 11.60 -21.20
CA TRP A 53 2.61 10.73 -22.33
C TRP A 53 3.11 9.30 -22.12
N VAL A 54 4.37 9.11 -21.64
CA VAL A 54 4.94 7.80 -21.31
C VAL A 54 4.16 7.14 -20.18
N SER A 55 3.86 7.88 -19.11
CA SER A 55 3.07 7.38 -17.97
C SER A 55 1.68 6.91 -18.40
N GLN A 56 0.95 7.69 -19.20
CA GLN A 56 -0.36 7.31 -19.71
C GLN A 56 -0.32 6.11 -20.67
N ARG A 57 0.78 5.93 -21.39
CA ARG A 57 0.99 4.73 -22.21
C ARG A 57 1.20 3.48 -21.34
N GLY A 58 1.94 3.61 -20.22
CA GLY A 58 2.06 2.58 -19.20
C GLY A 58 0.71 2.20 -18.61
N ARG A 59 -0.08 3.20 -18.17
CA ARG A 59 -1.43 2.99 -17.63
C ARG A 59 -2.33 2.21 -18.59
N ARG A 60 -2.37 2.59 -19.87
CA ARG A 60 -3.21 1.88 -20.87
C ARG A 60 -2.80 0.41 -21.05
N LYS A 61 -1.50 0.08 -20.92
CA LYS A 61 -0.99 -1.26 -21.11
C LYS A 61 -1.09 -2.16 -19.88
N THR A 62 -1.12 -1.56 -18.68
CA THR A 62 -1.00 -2.31 -17.42
C THR A 62 -2.21 -2.14 -16.50
N GLY A 63 -3.05 -1.13 -16.73
CA GLY A 63 -4.12 -0.75 -15.81
C GLY A 63 -3.63 -0.07 -14.53
N ILE A 64 -2.33 0.28 -14.45
CA ILE A 64 -1.68 0.88 -13.29
C ILE A 64 -1.30 2.31 -13.62
N GLU A 65 -1.73 3.27 -12.82
CA GLU A 65 -1.33 4.67 -12.96
C GLU A 65 -0.26 5.04 -11.93
N ILE A 66 0.91 5.47 -12.42
CA ILE A 66 1.95 6.08 -11.61
C ILE A 66 2.29 7.45 -12.20
N HIS A 67 2.10 8.51 -11.39
CA HIS A 67 2.49 9.86 -11.83
C HIS A 67 4.00 9.95 -12.01
N PRO A 68 4.51 10.62 -13.07
CA PRO A 68 5.94 10.73 -13.32
C PRO A 68 6.75 11.40 -12.18
N GLY A 69 6.10 12.24 -11.38
CA GLY A 69 6.73 12.91 -10.23
C GLY A 69 6.93 12.03 -9.01
N ALA A 70 6.22 10.91 -8.90
CA ALA A 70 6.35 9.99 -7.77
C ALA A 70 7.77 9.46 -7.64
N LYS A 71 8.25 9.33 -6.39
CA LYS A 71 9.56 8.75 -6.08
C LYS A 71 9.34 7.32 -5.59
N ILE A 72 9.99 6.37 -6.22
CA ILE A 72 9.85 4.94 -5.91
C ILE A 72 11.23 4.35 -5.65
N GLY A 73 11.38 3.73 -4.49
CA GLY A 73 12.58 3.01 -4.08
C GLY A 73 12.83 1.73 -4.88
N SER A 74 13.69 0.87 -4.35
CA SER A 74 14.05 -0.41 -4.97
C SER A 74 13.12 -1.52 -4.50
N GLY A 75 12.93 -2.53 -5.36
CA GLY A 75 12.24 -3.76 -4.95
C GLY A 75 10.74 -3.59 -4.70
N LEU A 76 10.09 -2.57 -5.29
CA LEU A 76 8.64 -2.48 -5.25
C LEU A 76 8.02 -3.68 -5.97
N PHE A 77 7.21 -4.45 -5.24
CA PHE A 77 6.38 -5.53 -5.79
C PHE A 77 4.95 -5.05 -5.96
N ILE A 78 4.45 -5.08 -7.18
CA ILE A 78 3.05 -4.78 -7.51
C ILE A 78 2.40 -6.09 -7.92
N ASP A 79 1.49 -6.59 -7.08
CA ASP A 79 0.75 -7.82 -7.33
C ASP A 79 -0.59 -7.51 -8.01
N HIS A 80 -0.87 -8.19 -9.13
CA HIS A 80 -1.97 -7.94 -10.07
C HIS A 80 -2.00 -6.52 -10.65
N GLY A 81 -2.02 -5.50 -9.82
CA GLY A 81 -1.82 -4.09 -10.13
C GLY A 81 -2.99 -3.35 -10.75
N MET A 82 -4.00 -4.01 -11.30
CA MET A 82 -5.15 -3.33 -11.93
C MET A 82 -5.80 -2.33 -11.00
N GLY A 83 -6.01 -1.09 -11.49
CA GLY A 83 -6.69 -0.03 -10.73
C GLY A 83 -5.83 0.67 -9.68
N ILE A 84 -4.52 0.39 -9.59
CA ILE A 84 -3.60 1.17 -8.74
C ILE A 84 -3.49 2.59 -9.27
N VAL A 85 -3.50 3.57 -8.34
CA VAL A 85 -3.24 4.98 -8.61
C VAL A 85 -2.20 5.51 -7.62
N ILE A 86 -1.03 5.93 -8.13
CA ILE A 86 0.05 6.54 -7.35
C ILE A 86 0.21 8.00 -7.77
N GLY A 87 -0.10 8.92 -6.86
CA GLY A 87 -0.12 10.36 -7.11
C GLY A 87 1.25 11.01 -7.20
N GLU A 88 1.28 12.28 -7.64
CA GLU A 88 2.47 13.04 -8.03
C GLU A 88 3.55 13.14 -6.97
N THR A 89 3.19 13.47 -5.73
CA THR A 89 4.14 13.71 -4.64
C THR A 89 4.28 12.53 -3.69
N THR A 90 3.84 11.34 -4.14
CA THR A 90 4.03 10.09 -3.39
C THR A 90 5.50 9.74 -3.33
N GLU A 91 5.93 9.27 -2.16
CA GLU A 91 7.25 8.68 -1.94
C GLU A 91 7.05 7.27 -1.40
N ILE A 92 7.73 6.29 -1.99
CA ILE A 92 7.68 4.88 -1.59
C ILE A 92 9.11 4.42 -1.33
N GLY A 93 9.34 3.86 -0.15
CA GLY A 93 10.62 3.29 0.25
C GLY A 93 10.94 1.97 -0.46
N ASP A 94 11.90 1.26 0.09
CA ASP A 94 12.42 0.02 -0.50
C ASP A 94 11.57 -1.20 -0.09
N ASN A 95 11.54 -2.22 -0.95
CA ASN A 95 10.93 -3.53 -0.71
C ASN A 95 9.44 -3.53 -0.36
N CYS A 96 8.71 -2.50 -0.73
CA CYS A 96 7.26 -2.43 -0.50
C CYS A 96 6.49 -3.42 -1.38
N THR A 97 5.29 -3.79 -0.92
CA THR A 97 4.35 -4.62 -1.67
C THR A 97 3.01 -3.91 -1.76
N ILE A 98 2.46 -3.78 -2.97
CA ILE A 98 1.20 -3.08 -3.23
C ILE A 98 0.30 -3.99 -4.07
N TYR A 99 -0.90 -4.23 -3.58
CA TYR A 99 -1.91 -5.01 -4.29
C TYR A 99 -2.78 -4.14 -5.21
N HIS A 100 -3.61 -4.81 -6.02
CA HIS A 100 -4.53 -4.15 -6.95
C HIS A 100 -5.48 -3.16 -6.27
N GLN A 101 -6.00 -2.18 -7.04
CA GLN A 101 -6.96 -1.15 -6.59
C GLN A 101 -6.47 -0.27 -5.44
N VAL A 102 -5.18 -0.26 -5.11
CA VAL A 102 -4.63 0.64 -4.09
C VAL A 102 -4.55 2.06 -4.63
N THR A 103 -4.96 3.03 -3.82
CA THR A 103 -4.83 4.45 -4.11
C THR A 103 -3.90 5.13 -3.11
N LEU A 104 -2.80 5.70 -3.61
CA LEU A 104 -1.94 6.63 -2.88
C LEU A 104 -2.26 8.05 -3.37
N GLY A 105 -3.29 8.66 -2.75
CA GLY A 105 -3.97 9.85 -3.23
C GLY A 105 -3.72 11.09 -2.38
N GLY A 106 -4.02 12.26 -2.96
CA GLY A 106 -4.10 13.53 -2.23
C GLY A 106 -5.53 13.82 -1.76
N THR A 107 -5.66 14.81 -0.86
CA THR A 107 -6.97 15.29 -0.37
C THR A 107 -7.63 16.32 -1.31
N GLY A 108 -6.98 16.65 -2.43
CA GLY A 108 -7.52 17.47 -3.52
C GLY A 108 -7.45 18.99 -3.35
N LYS A 109 -7.09 19.50 -2.16
CA LYS A 109 -7.05 20.94 -1.87
C LYS A 109 -5.66 21.54 -1.77
N ASP A 110 -4.66 20.73 -1.46
CA ASP A 110 -3.32 21.21 -1.14
C ASP A 110 -2.42 21.28 -2.38
N THR A 111 -1.57 22.30 -2.43
CA THR A 111 -0.44 22.41 -3.34
C THR A 111 0.83 21.88 -2.66
N GLY A 112 1.80 21.38 -3.43
CA GLY A 112 3.03 20.82 -2.89
C GLY A 112 2.89 19.36 -2.45
N LYS A 113 3.42 19.00 -1.28
CA LYS A 113 3.35 17.63 -0.73
C LYS A 113 1.92 17.35 -0.26
N ARG A 114 1.19 16.56 -1.04
CA ARG A 114 -0.22 16.22 -0.81
C ARG A 114 -0.54 14.73 -0.90
N HIS A 115 0.47 13.92 -1.23
CA HIS A 115 0.34 12.47 -1.31
C HIS A 115 1.20 11.80 -0.23
N PRO A 116 0.91 10.54 0.14
CA PRO A 116 1.58 9.88 1.24
C PRO A 116 3.08 9.63 1.02
N THR A 117 3.78 9.48 2.13
CA THR A 117 5.14 8.94 2.20
C THR A 117 5.07 7.58 2.86
N ILE A 118 5.52 6.56 2.15
CA ILE A 118 5.53 5.16 2.57
C ILE A 118 6.97 4.77 2.89
N GLY A 119 7.20 4.26 4.09
CA GLY A 119 8.49 3.75 4.53
C GLY A 119 8.90 2.45 3.82
N ASP A 120 9.94 1.81 4.33
CA ASP A 120 10.46 0.56 3.78
C ASP A 120 9.65 -0.66 4.24
N ASN A 121 9.65 -1.71 3.43
CA ASN A 121 9.02 -3.00 3.76
C ASN A 121 7.53 -2.88 4.12
N VAL A 122 6.81 -1.92 3.56
CA VAL A 122 5.37 -1.73 3.82
C VAL A 122 4.56 -2.61 2.89
N LEU A 123 3.52 -3.25 3.44
CA LEU A 123 2.53 -4.00 2.68
C LEU A 123 1.21 -3.23 2.66
N ILE A 124 0.66 -3.00 1.46
CA ILE A 124 -0.63 -2.33 1.28
C ILE A 124 -1.58 -3.29 0.59
N GLY A 125 -2.59 -3.73 1.34
CA GLY A 125 -3.59 -4.71 0.91
C GLY A 125 -4.50 -4.19 -0.20
N ALA A 126 -5.15 -5.12 -0.91
CA ALA A 126 -5.98 -4.84 -2.06
C ALA A 126 -7.11 -3.83 -1.75
N GLY A 127 -7.33 -2.86 -2.63
CA GLY A 127 -8.38 -1.85 -2.48
C GLY A 127 -8.17 -0.83 -1.36
N ALA A 128 -7.02 -0.85 -0.67
CA ALA A 128 -6.73 0.15 0.36
C ALA A 128 -6.47 1.53 -0.24
N SER A 129 -6.89 2.57 0.49
CA SER A 129 -6.67 3.97 0.11
C SER A 129 -5.89 4.68 1.20
N VAL A 130 -4.74 5.27 0.84
CA VAL A 130 -3.93 6.12 1.72
C VAL A 130 -3.99 7.53 1.17
N LEU A 131 -4.61 8.43 1.94
CA LEU A 131 -5.01 9.74 1.44
C LEU A 131 -4.38 10.88 2.26
N GLY A 132 -3.84 11.86 1.54
CA GLY A 132 -3.19 13.02 2.13
C GLY A 132 -1.68 12.86 2.34
N PRO A 133 -1.02 13.89 2.87
CA PRO A 133 0.43 13.88 3.10
C PRO A 133 0.82 13.10 4.37
N VAL A 134 0.20 11.94 4.57
CA VAL A 134 0.43 11.09 5.73
C VAL A 134 1.73 10.29 5.60
N LEU A 135 2.35 10.02 6.75
CA LEU A 135 3.54 9.17 6.85
C LEU A 135 3.14 7.77 7.32
N ILE A 136 3.54 6.76 6.58
CA ILE A 136 3.41 5.35 6.94
C ILE A 136 4.81 4.83 7.29
N GLY A 137 4.99 4.48 8.55
CA GLY A 137 6.27 3.98 9.06
C GLY A 137 6.67 2.65 8.42
N SER A 138 7.97 2.34 8.48
CA SER A 138 8.53 1.11 7.92
C SER A 138 8.00 -0.14 8.62
N ASN A 139 7.98 -1.26 7.90
CA ASN A 139 7.50 -2.56 8.40
C ASN A 139 6.01 -2.54 8.84
N THR A 140 5.22 -1.63 8.28
CA THR A 140 3.78 -1.48 8.55
C THR A 140 2.96 -2.24 7.53
N ARG A 141 1.84 -2.81 7.99
CA ARG A 141 0.86 -3.51 7.15
C ARG A 141 -0.45 -2.73 7.16
N ILE A 142 -1.00 -2.47 5.97
CA ILE A 142 -2.33 -1.88 5.78
C ILE A 142 -3.24 -2.97 5.22
N ALA A 143 -4.32 -3.26 5.93
CA ALA A 143 -5.29 -4.28 5.55
C ALA A 143 -6.00 -3.94 4.25
N ALA A 144 -6.48 -4.97 3.53
CA ALA A 144 -7.29 -4.80 2.34
C ALA A 144 -8.55 -3.97 2.63
N GLY A 145 -8.96 -3.10 1.69
CA GLY A 145 -10.12 -2.24 1.81
C GLY A 145 -10.04 -1.11 2.85
N SER A 146 -8.90 -0.91 3.48
CA SER A 146 -8.73 0.12 4.52
C SER A 146 -8.59 1.52 3.94
N VAL A 147 -9.04 2.54 4.70
CA VAL A 147 -8.87 3.95 4.34
C VAL A 147 -8.03 4.65 5.40
N VAL A 148 -6.77 4.94 5.07
CA VAL A 148 -5.81 5.58 5.97
C VAL A 148 -5.81 7.08 5.74
N LEU A 149 -6.13 7.84 6.79
CA LEU A 149 -6.22 9.30 6.78
C LEU A 149 -5.25 9.97 7.77
N THR A 150 -4.53 9.17 8.56
CA THR A 150 -3.60 9.64 9.60
C THR A 150 -2.26 8.93 9.48
N CYS A 151 -1.21 9.52 10.05
CA CYS A 151 0.10 8.88 10.09
C CYS A 151 0.05 7.58 10.91
N LEU A 152 0.80 6.59 10.44
CA LEU A 152 0.97 5.31 11.12
C LEU A 152 2.44 5.14 11.54
N PRO A 153 2.72 4.75 12.79
CA PRO A 153 4.07 4.45 13.22
C PRO A 153 4.62 3.18 12.54
N GLU A 154 5.86 2.86 12.82
CA GLU A 154 6.50 1.65 12.33
C GLU A 154 5.93 0.38 13.01
N ARG A 155 6.02 -0.75 12.30
CA ARG A 155 5.72 -2.10 12.82
C ARG A 155 4.29 -2.26 13.34
N VAL A 156 3.34 -1.60 12.72
CA VAL A 156 1.92 -1.75 13.07
C VAL A 156 1.14 -2.39 11.94
N THR A 157 0.01 -3.01 12.31
CA THR A 157 -1.05 -3.36 11.35
C THR A 157 -2.20 -2.39 11.54
N ALA A 158 -2.66 -1.77 10.45
CA ALA A 158 -3.82 -0.88 10.45
C ALA A 158 -4.94 -1.45 9.57
N ALA A 159 -6.19 -1.36 10.07
CA ALA A 159 -7.36 -1.87 9.36
C ALA A 159 -8.59 -0.98 9.58
N GLY A 160 -9.52 -1.01 8.63
CA GLY A 160 -10.84 -0.38 8.74
C GLY A 160 -11.02 0.91 7.95
N VAL A 161 -12.22 1.50 8.04
CA VAL A 161 -12.63 2.75 7.38
C VAL A 161 -13.31 3.66 8.41
N PRO A 162 -12.62 4.68 8.92
CA PRO A 162 -11.19 4.98 8.78
C PRO A 162 -10.32 3.91 9.44
N ALA A 163 -9.07 3.76 8.96
CA ALA A 163 -8.15 2.77 9.49
C ALA A 163 -7.63 3.14 10.88
N HIS A 164 -7.59 2.14 11.76
CA HIS A 164 -7.01 2.23 13.10
C HIS A 164 -5.95 1.15 13.28
N ILE A 165 -4.99 1.40 14.18
CA ILE A 165 -3.99 0.40 14.55
C ILE A 165 -4.69 -0.75 15.28
N VAL A 166 -4.57 -1.97 14.75
CA VAL A 166 -5.19 -3.19 15.30
C VAL A 166 -4.17 -4.10 15.98
N SER A 167 -2.89 -4.00 15.61
CA SER A 167 -1.80 -4.68 16.30
C SER A 167 -0.49 -3.90 16.15
N VAL A 168 0.43 -4.13 17.08
CA VAL A 168 1.83 -3.70 17.01
C VAL A 168 2.64 -4.97 16.87
N ASP A 169 3.31 -5.17 15.72
CA ASP A 169 4.13 -6.35 15.49
C ASP A 169 5.44 -6.24 16.24
N GLY A 170 5.62 -7.10 17.26
CA GLY A 170 6.90 -7.31 17.93
C GLY A 170 7.83 -8.26 17.16
N GLU A 171 7.39 -8.90 16.09
CA GLU A 171 8.15 -9.89 15.33
C GLU A 171 8.96 -9.25 14.19
N ARG A 172 10.16 -9.81 13.96
CA ARG A 172 11.09 -9.34 12.92
C ARG A 172 10.69 -9.69 11.48
N VAL A 173 9.49 -10.18 11.25
CA VAL A 173 8.99 -10.51 9.90
C VAL A 173 8.68 -9.21 9.17
N ARG A 174 9.29 -9.02 8.01
CA ARG A 174 9.01 -7.85 7.17
C ARG A 174 7.62 -8.01 6.56
N PRO A 175 6.65 -7.12 6.81
CA PRO A 175 5.28 -7.26 6.27
C PRO A 175 5.23 -7.35 4.73
N SER A 176 6.20 -6.73 4.05
CA SER A 176 6.31 -6.79 2.58
C SER A 176 6.70 -8.17 2.03
N ASP A 177 7.27 -9.05 2.86
CA ASP A 177 7.68 -10.40 2.47
C ASP A 177 6.57 -11.44 2.80
N ASP A 178 5.63 -11.07 3.67
CA ASP A 178 4.46 -11.88 4.01
C ASP A 178 3.25 -11.43 3.16
N LEU A 179 2.86 -12.29 2.24
CA LEU A 179 1.72 -12.05 1.36
C LEU A 179 0.37 -12.47 1.98
N ASP A 180 0.35 -12.88 3.25
CA ASP A 180 -0.87 -13.31 3.94
C ASP A 180 -1.78 -12.12 4.26
N GLN A 181 -2.86 -11.99 3.51
CA GLN A 181 -3.93 -11.00 3.73
C GLN A 181 -5.08 -11.57 4.59
N ARG A 182 -5.04 -12.85 5.00
CA ARG A 182 -6.13 -13.53 5.72
C ARG A 182 -6.07 -13.33 7.23
N ASN A 183 -4.87 -13.23 7.82
CA ASN A 183 -4.68 -13.09 9.26
C ASN A 183 -4.72 -11.64 9.75
N ILE A 184 -5.52 -10.80 9.09
CA ILE A 184 -5.73 -9.42 9.52
C ILE A 184 -6.82 -9.41 10.61
N PRO A 185 -6.55 -8.83 11.80
CA PRO A 185 -7.54 -8.78 12.88
C PRO A 185 -8.82 -8.08 12.43
N ASP A 186 -9.96 -8.73 12.62
CA ASP A 186 -11.27 -8.11 12.40
C ASP A 186 -11.57 -7.11 13.50
N LEU A 187 -11.37 -5.82 13.19
CA LEU A 187 -11.58 -4.72 14.12
C LEU A 187 -13.04 -4.62 14.56
N LEU A 188 -13.98 -4.93 13.65
CA LEU A 188 -15.42 -4.87 13.93
C LEU A 188 -15.82 -5.95 14.93
N ALA A 189 -15.37 -7.19 14.72
CA ALA A 189 -15.61 -8.30 15.63
C ALA A 189 -14.98 -8.05 17.02
N ARG A 190 -13.83 -7.41 17.09
CA ARG A 190 -13.21 -7.01 18.36
C ARG A 190 -14.05 -5.95 19.08
N ARG A 191 -14.49 -4.92 18.39
CA ARG A 191 -15.35 -3.88 18.95
C ARG A 191 -16.71 -4.42 19.39
N LEU A 192 -17.30 -5.30 18.62
CA LEU A 192 -18.58 -5.95 19.01
C LEU A 192 -18.41 -6.77 20.28
N ARG A 193 -17.34 -7.57 20.40
CA ARG A 193 -17.04 -8.31 21.66
C ARG A 193 -16.81 -7.37 22.86
N GLU A 194 -16.16 -6.23 22.65
CA GLU A 194 -15.97 -5.25 23.71
C GLU A 194 -17.30 -4.59 24.15
N ILE A 195 -18.17 -4.29 23.21
CA ILE A 195 -19.52 -3.77 23.48
C ILE A 195 -20.36 -4.82 24.21
N ASP A 196 -20.36 -6.07 23.75
CA ASP A 196 -21.09 -7.17 24.39
C ASP A 196 -20.62 -7.39 25.85
N SER A 197 -19.32 -7.36 26.09
CA SER A 197 -18.79 -7.50 27.46
C SER A 197 -19.22 -6.34 28.37
N ARG A 198 -19.29 -5.11 27.84
CA ARG A 198 -19.78 -3.95 28.60
C ARG A 198 -21.28 -4.01 28.85
N LEU A 199 -22.08 -4.49 27.90
CA LEU A 199 -23.51 -4.69 28.07
C LEU A 199 -23.79 -5.75 29.14
N GLN A 200 -23.09 -6.90 29.11
CA GLN A 200 -23.23 -7.94 30.12
C GLN A 200 -22.87 -7.45 31.53
N ALA A 201 -21.83 -6.62 31.65
CA ALA A 201 -21.44 -6.02 32.92
C ALA A 201 -22.54 -5.07 33.46
N LEU A 202 -23.19 -4.28 32.59
CA LEU A 202 -24.25 -3.37 32.97
C LEU A 202 -25.59 -4.09 33.30
N GLU A 203 -25.83 -5.25 32.66
CA GLU A 203 -27.00 -6.09 32.95
C GLU A 203 -26.83 -6.85 34.28
N GLY A 204 -25.60 -7.30 34.58
CA GLY A 204 -25.26 -7.92 35.85
C GLY A 204 -25.43 -7.01 37.06
N ASP A 205 -25.07 -5.72 36.92
CA ASP A 205 -25.23 -4.71 38.00
C ASP A 205 -26.71 -4.37 38.29
N LYS A 206 -27.62 -4.57 37.32
CA LYS A 206 -29.06 -4.33 37.52
C LYS A 206 -29.77 -5.44 38.28
N THR A 207 -29.24 -6.65 38.28
CA THR A 207 -29.81 -7.79 38.99
C THR A 207 -29.41 -7.81 40.46
N ASP A 208 -28.33 -7.15 40.86
CA ASP A 208 -27.85 -7.10 42.25
C ASP A 208 -28.42 -5.92 43.05
N SER A 209 -29.05 -4.95 42.38
CA SER A 209 -29.68 -3.76 43.04
C SER A 209 -31.18 -3.87 43.29
N GLY A 210 -31.79 -5.09 43.11
CA GLY A 210 -33.22 -5.36 43.20
C GLY A 210 -33.64 -6.33 44.32
N ASN A 211 -32.79 -6.53 45.36
CA ASN A 211 -33.15 -7.38 46.52
C ASN A 211 -33.08 -6.57 47.80
#